data_3126bc66296444a60dab045e83e6ab50
#
_entry.id   3126bc66296444a60dab045e83e6ab50
#
_cell.length_a   1.000
_cell.length_b   1.000
_cell.length_c   1.000
_cell.angle_alpha   90.00
_cell.angle_beta   90.00
_cell.angle_gamma   90.00
#
_symmetry.space_group_name_H-M   'P 1'
#
loop_
_entity.id
_entity.type
_entity.pdbx_description
1 polymer ?
#
loop_
_entity_poly.entity_id
_entity_poly.type
_entity_poly.pdbx_seq_one_letter_code
_entity_poly.pdbx_strand_id
1 'polypeptide(L)'
;RDPEMSRGLGDVYKRQIESFEAQEYWSIDAKLLSASSRRAFPAKLTEVKGEKFKALNKEETDKVLAMLENGEFIITNIKNSTRKKTPAPPFTTSTLQQEASRKLSFNARRTMKAAQELYEGVEIPDMGAVGIITYMRTDSLRISDEAKAAAAQMIESTYGKEYLPSKPRVFKSKNNAQDAHEAIRPTIITLTPEKVKSALSGDQYKLYKLIWERFMASQMENQLLDTKAVDITCGECLFKANGYTVKFDGFTKLYEESKDNDEEEGGALPALEVGEKLKVKELTGNQHFTQPPPRYTEASLIKALEENGIGRPSTYAPTIATILDRHYVEREAKQLKPTSLGIVITDLMKGHFERIVDAKFTAQMESDLDKIEAGKADWVDVLGKFYTGFDKMLTKAEKDMEGKRVKIPDEPTDIVCDKCGKPMVIKIGPYGKFLGCSGFPECKNTKRIVNETGGLCPHCGGKMLAKKSKKGKPFFGCENYKDCNFMTWDTPLEDKCPKCGSTLFKKVGKQGQVYCAKDGCGYVRPADEDKKNEN
;
A
#
# COMPACT_ATOMS: atom_id res chain seq x y z
N ARG A 1 24.67 -0.92 8.11
CA ARG A 1 23.23 -1.34 8.18
C ARG A 1 22.83 -1.77 6.79
N ASP A 2 22.67 -3.07 6.63
CA ASP A 2 22.65 -3.68 5.31
C ASP A 2 21.21 -3.86 4.80
N PRO A 3 20.91 -3.37 3.59
CA PRO A 3 19.58 -3.56 2.95
C PRO A 3 19.32 -5.00 2.54
N GLU A 4 20.29 -5.89 2.72
CA GLU A 4 20.17 -7.31 2.33
C GLU A 4 19.15 -8.08 3.17
N MET A 5 18.82 -7.57 4.34
CA MET A 5 17.94 -8.21 5.32
C MET A 5 16.44 -8.11 5.03
N SER A 6 16.00 -7.09 4.30
CA SER A 6 14.62 -7.04 3.77
C SER A 6 14.35 -8.07 2.67
N ARG A 7 15.42 -8.67 2.12
CA ARG A 7 15.37 -9.69 1.07
C ARG A 7 14.87 -11.04 1.56
N GLY A 8 15.23 -11.45 2.80
CA GLY A 8 14.78 -12.72 3.38
C GLY A 8 13.25 -12.83 3.46
N LEU A 9 12.60 -11.76 3.90
CA LEU A 9 11.13 -11.67 3.94
C LEU A 9 10.53 -11.70 2.52
N GLY A 10 11.11 -10.99 1.56
CA GLY A 10 10.63 -10.95 0.18
C GLY A 10 10.72 -12.31 -0.53
N ASP A 11 11.75 -13.12 -0.24
CA ASP A 11 11.94 -14.41 -0.88
C ASP A 11 11.02 -15.51 -0.32
N VAL A 12 10.75 -15.53 0.99
CA VAL A 12 9.75 -16.44 1.57
C VAL A 12 8.39 -16.19 0.93
N TYR A 13 7.97 -14.95 0.82
CA TYR A 13 6.73 -14.57 0.14
C TYR A 13 6.73 -14.90 -1.34
N LYS A 14 7.85 -14.69 -2.04
CA LYS A 14 7.97 -15.05 -3.45
C LYS A 14 7.74 -16.55 -3.68
N ARG A 15 8.41 -17.40 -2.91
CA ARG A 15 8.23 -18.85 -3.00
C ARG A 15 6.81 -19.29 -2.67
N GLN A 16 6.19 -18.67 -1.67
CA GLN A 16 4.78 -18.93 -1.33
C GLN A 16 3.83 -18.50 -2.46
N ILE A 17 4.15 -17.43 -3.19
CA ILE A 17 3.36 -16.99 -4.35
C ILE A 17 3.60 -17.91 -5.55
N GLU A 18 4.84 -18.28 -5.83
CA GLU A 18 5.21 -19.10 -7.01
C GLU A 18 4.84 -20.58 -6.88
N SER A 19 4.84 -21.12 -5.63
CA SER A 19 4.40 -22.49 -5.34
C SER A 19 2.93 -22.59 -4.94
N PHE A 20 2.18 -21.49 -5.02
CA PHE A 20 0.80 -21.47 -4.59
C PHE A 20 -0.10 -22.15 -5.62
N GLU A 21 -0.81 -23.17 -5.18
CA GLU A 21 -1.86 -23.82 -5.96
C GLU A 21 -3.22 -23.27 -5.55
N ALA A 22 -3.90 -22.62 -6.48
CA ALA A 22 -5.22 -22.07 -6.25
C ALA A 22 -6.23 -23.21 -6.05
N GLN A 23 -6.89 -23.23 -4.90
CA GLN A 23 -7.96 -24.16 -4.59
C GLN A 23 -9.31 -23.52 -4.88
N GLU A 24 -10.14 -24.22 -5.63
CA GLU A 24 -11.51 -23.82 -5.89
C GLU A 24 -12.36 -23.99 -4.62
N TYR A 25 -13.22 -23.03 -4.35
CA TYR A 25 -14.27 -23.12 -3.35
C TYR A 25 -15.47 -22.27 -3.78
N TRP A 26 -16.63 -22.59 -3.23
CA TRP A 26 -17.87 -21.94 -3.59
C TRP A 26 -18.53 -21.31 -2.36
N SER A 27 -19.25 -20.21 -2.58
CA SER A 27 -20.17 -19.62 -1.61
C SER A 27 -21.58 -19.57 -2.20
N ILE A 28 -22.58 -19.63 -1.31
CA ILE A 28 -23.98 -19.39 -1.71
C ILE A 28 -24.43 -18.12 -1.00
N ASP A 29 -24.83 -17.15 -1.81
CA ASP A 29 -25.31 -15.85 -1.37
C ASP A 29 -26.78 -15.71 -1.75
N ALA A 30 -27.60 -15.27 -0.80
CA ALA A 30 -29.02 -15.00 -1.00
C ALA A 30 -29.29 -13.49 -0.87
N LYS A 31 -30.02 -12.93 -1.81
CA LYS A 31 -30.59 -11.59 -1.68
C LYS A 31 -32.05 -11.72 -1.25
N LEU A 32 -32.30 -11.42 0.01
CA LEU A 32 -33.57 -11.64 0.66
C LEU A 32 -34.35 -10.33 0.81
N LEU A 33 -35.64 -10.39 0.61
CA LEU A 33 -36.55 -9.26 0.73
C LEU A 33 -37.41 -9.42 1.99
N SER A 34 -37.32 -8.46 2.90
CA SER A 34 -38.21 -8.36 4.05
C SER A 34 -39.61 -7.94 3.60
N ALA A 35 -40.61 -8.64 4.08
CA ALA A 35 -42.02 -8.35 3.79
C ALA A 35 -42.46 -7.01 4.40
N SER A 36 -41.96 -6.68 5.60
CA SER A 36 -42.30 -5.48 6.35
C SER A 36 -41.69 -4.21 5.76
N SER A 37 -40.39 -4.24 5.41
CA SER A 37 -39.63 -3.07 4.97
C SER A 37 -39.54 -2.90 3.45
N ARG A 38 -39.89 -3.93 2.67
CA ARG A 38 -39.71 -4.01 1.21
C ARG A 38 -38.25 -3.71 0.74
N ARG A 39 -37.27 -3.84 1.64
CA ARG A 39 -35.85 -3.67 1.35
C ARG A 39 -35.17 -5.02 1.23
N ALA A 40 -34.39 -5.19 0.18
CA ALA A 40 -33.57 -6.37 0.01
C ALA A 40 -32.23 -6.20 0.73
N PHE A 41 -31.74 -7.30 1.30
CA PHE A 41 -30.44 -7.35 1.97
C PHE A 41 -29.71 -8.67 1.66
N PRO A 42 -28.38 -8.69 1.67
CA PRO A 42 -27.61 -9.89 1.42
C PRO A 42 -27.55 -10.78 2.66
N ALA A 43 -27.61 -12.09 2.45
CA ALA A 43 -27.35 -13.12 3.45
C ALA A 43 -26.46 -14.20 2.83
N LYS A 44 -25.54 -14.75 3.62
CA LYS A 44 -24.58 -15.75 3.18
C LYS A 44 -24.84 -17.08 3.88
N LEU A 45 -24.85 -18.17 3.12
CA LEU A 45 -24.92 -19.51 3.67
C LEU A 45 -23.68 -19.82 4.51
N THR A 46 -23.88 -20.24 5.75
CA THR A 46 -22.79 -20.57 6.67
C THR A 46 -22.76 -22.02 7.09
N GLU A 47 -23.94 -22.65 7.20
CA GLU A 47 -24.05 -24.03 7.68
C GLU A 47 -25.11 -24.80 6.89
N VAL A 48 -24.88 -26.09 6.68
CA VAL A 48 -25.81 -27.06 6.13
C VAL A 48 -25.85 -28.26 7.08
N LYS A 49 -27.02 -28.65 7.58
CA LYS A 49 -27.20 -29.73 8.58
C LYS A 49 -26.40 -29.54 9.87
N GLY A 50 -26.17 -28.28 10.27
CA GLY A 50 -25.39 -27.94 11.46
C GLY A 50 -23.87 -27.97 11.27
N GLU A 51 -23.40 -28.33 10.09
CA GLU A 51 -21.97 -28.30 9.76
C GLU A 51 -21.64 -27.06 8.89
N LYS A 52 -20.44 -26.53 9.10
CA LYS A 52 -19.96 -25.38 8.31
C LYS A 52 -19.98 -25.71 6.82
N PHE A 53 -20.68 -24.88 6.04
CA PHE A 53 -20.75 -25.05 4.59
C PHE A 53 -19.37 -24.92 3.95
N LYS A 54 -18.98 -25.93 3.18
CA LYS A 54 -17.78 -25.97 2.37
C LYS A 54 -18.13 -26.72 1.09
N ALA A 55 -18.15 -26.05 -0.04
CA ALA A 55 -18.27 -26.68 -1.34
C ALA A 55 -16.98 -26.44 -2.13
N LEU A 56 -16.42 -27.51 -2.67
CA LEU A 56 -15.17 -27.50 -3.40
C LEU A 56 -15.39 -27.53 -4.92
N ASN A 57 -16.64 -27.71 -5.37
CA ASN A 57 -17.00 -27.77 -6.76
C ASN A 57 -18.44 -27.31 -6.99
N LYS A 58 -18.76 -27.11 -8.27
CA LYS A 58 -20.09 -26.69 -8.70
C LYS A 58 -21.19 -27.71 -8.35
N GLU A 59 -20.91 -28.99 -8.48
CA GLU A 59 -21.93 -30.05 -8.25
C GLU A 59 -22.43 -30.09 -6.80
N GLU A 60 -21.54 -29.90 -5.83
CA GLU A 60 -21.91 -29.79 -4.42
C GLU A 60 -22.74 -28.54 -4.16
N THR A 61 -22.37 -27.43 -4.79
CA THR A 61 -23.11 -26.17 -4.70
C THR A 61 -24.50 -26.27 -5.31
N ASP A 62 -24.61 -26.86 -6.50
CA ASP A 62 -25.89 -27.03 -7.21
C ASP A 62 -26.86 -27.95 -6.42
N LYS A 63 -26.36 -28.97 -5.72
CA LYS A 63 -27.18 -29.80 -4.83
C LYS A 63 -27.79 -28.99 -3.69
N VAL A 64 -27.02 -28.11 -3.08
CA VAL A 64 -27.52 -27.24 -1.99
C VAL A 64 -28.48 -26.19 -2.56
N LEU A 65 -28.18 -25.60 -3.71
CA LEU A 65 -29.08 -24.66 -4.38
C LEU A 65 -30.44 -25.30 -4.68
N ALA A 66 -30.47 -26.54 -5.19
CA ALA A 66 -31.70 -27.27 -5.46
C ALA A 66 -32.53 -27.52 -4.18
N MET A 67 -31.89 -27.73 -3.02
CA MET A 67 -32.58 -27.84 -1.73
C MET A 67 -33.22 -26.51 -1.28
N LEU A 68 -32.67 -25.39 -1.75
CA LEU A 68 -33.08 -24.03 -1.35
C LEU A 68 -34.16 -23.43 -2.27
N GLU A 69 -34.30 -23.91 -3.51
CA GLU A 69 -35.20 -23.32 -4.53
C GLU A 69 -36.66 -23.18 -4.09
N ASN A 70 -37.19 -24.17 -3.32
CA ASN A 70 -38.57 -24.16 -2.84
C ASN A 70 -38.66 -24.01 -1.32
N GLY A 71 -37.56 -23.62 -0.67
CA GLY A 71 -37.49 -23.50 0.79
C GLY A 71 -38.04 -22.17 1.31
N GLU A 72 -38.64 -22.22 2.49
CA GLU A 72 -39.06 -21.00 3.20
C GLU A 72 -37.88 -20.43 3.99
N PHE A 73 -37.52 -19.18 3.72
CA PHE A 73 -36.51 -18.46 4.49
C PHE A 73 -37.16 -17.77 5.68
N ILE A 74 -36.83 -18.20 6.89
CA ILE A 74 -37.43 -17.70 8.13
C ILE A 74 -36.33 -17.16 9.04
N ILE A 75 -36.55 -15.97 9.59
CA ILE A 75 -35.63 -15.40 10.61
C ILE A 75 -35.82 -16.15 11.91
N THR A 76 -34.79 -16.86 12.35
CA THR A 76 -34.85 -17.66 13.57
C THR A 76 -34.25 -16.96 14.78
N ASN A 77 -33.29 -16.04 14.55
CA ASN A 77 -32.66 -15.32 15.64
C ASN A 77 -32.19 -13.93 15.18
N ILE A 78 -32.29 -12.93 16.06
CA ILE A 78 -31.75 -11.59 15.84
C ILE A 78 -30.96 -11.20 17.09
N LYS A 79 -29.65 -11.02 16.91
CA LYS A 79 -28.77 -10.54 17.97
C LYS A 79 -28.40 -9.08 17.73
N ASN A 80 -28.85 -8.20 18.61
CA ASN A 80 -28.45 -6.80 18.62
C ASN A 80 -27.34 -6.61 19.66
N SER A 81 -26.29 -5.86 19.30
CA SER A 81 -25.25 -5.48 20.24
C SER A 81 -24.65 -4.12 19.88
N THR A 82 -24.04 -3.46 20.84
CA THR A 82 -23.30 -2.23 20.58
C THR A 82 -21.80 -2.54 20.60
N ARG A 83 -21.13 -2.30 19.49
CA ARG A 83 -19.67 -2.45 19.34
C ARG A 83 -19.01 -1.07 19.48
N LYS A 84 -17.93 -1.03 20.26
CA LYS A 84 -17.05 0.16 20.37
C LYS A 84 -15.86 -0.02 19.43
N LYS A 85 -15.63 0.98 18.56
CA LYS A 85 -14.41 1.10 17.75
C LYS A 85 -13.54 2.17 18.40
N THR A 86 -12.34 1.79 18.83
CA THR A 86 -11.39 2.70 19.47
C THR A 86 -10.53 3.41 18.43
N PRO A 87 -10.15 4.68 18.65
CA PRO A 87 -9.21 5.35 17.77
C PRO A 87 -7.84 4.71 17.85
N ALA A 88 -7.13 4.76 16.74
CA ALA A 88 -5.74 4.34 16.69
C ALA A 88 -4.83 5.36 17.40
N PRO A 89 -3.66 4.94 17.94
CA PRO A 89 -2.71 5.83 18.62
C PRO A 89 -2.19 6.94 17.69
N PRO A 90 -1.58 8.01 18.23
CA PRO A 90 -0.82 8.96 17.43
C PRO A 90 0.27 8.24 16.63
N PHE A 91 0.81 8.91 15.62
CA PHE A 91 1.79 8.29 14.75
C PHE A 91 3.14 8.01 15.43
N THR A 92 3.68 6.83 15.16
CA THR A 92 5.11 6.55 15.16
C THR A 92 5.67 6.76 13.75
N THR A 93 6.98 6.70 13.56
CA THR A 93 7.60 6.76 12.23
C THR A 93 7.04 5.70 11.28
N SER A 94 6.91 4.46 11.77
CA SER A 94 6.40 3.33 10.99
C SER A 94 4.95 3.57 10.55
N THR A 95 4.06 3.90 11.49
CA THR A 95 2.64 4.09 11.19
C THR A 95 2.40 5.33 10.33
N LEU A 96 3.20 6.41 10.49
CA LEU A 96 3.14 7.57 9.60
C LEU A 96 3.50 7.21 8.16
N GLN A 97 4.58 6.47 7.95
CA GLN A 97 4.99 6.03 6.62
C GLN A 97 3.94 5.12 5.97
N GLN A 98 3.33 4.21 6.74
CA GLN A 98 2.27 3.33 6.28
C GLN A 98 1.04 4.13 5.82
N GLU A 99 0.52 5.02 6.66
CA GLU A 99 -0.68 5.80 6.33
C GLU A 99 -0.44 6.85 5.24
N ALA A 100 0.73 7.48 5.21
CA ALA A 100 1.11 8.37 4.12
C ALA A 100 1.18 7.63 2.77
N SER A 101 1.65 6.37 2.78
CA SER A 101 1.64 5.52 1.58
C SER A 101 0.21 5.19 1.13
N ARG A 102 -0.67 4.81 2.05
CA ARG A 102 -2.06 4.44 1.75
C ARG A 102 -2.89 5.63 1.30
N LYS A 103 -2.94 6.69 2.11
CA LYS A 103 -3.84 7.86 1.89
C LYS A 103 -3.30 8.90 0.92
N LEU A 104 -1.99 9.14 0.93
CA LEU A 104 -1.37 10.22 0.15
C LEU A 104 -0.60 9.69 -1.06
N SER A 105 -0.43 8.37 -1.19
CA SER A 105 0.47 7.73 -2.18
C SER A 105 1.91 8.30 -2.10
N PHE A 106 2.36 8.61 -0.88
CA PHE A 106 3.74 9.02 -0.62
C PHE A 106 4.59 7.79 -0.37
N ASN A 107 5.75 7.70 -1.01
CA ASN A 107 6.75 6.72 -0.63
C ASN A 107 7.43 7.13 0.69
N ALA A 108 8.11 6.20 1.34
CA ALA A 108 8.75 6.42 2.64
C ALA A 108 9.76 7.58 2.62
N ARG A 109 10.56 7.72 1.53
CA ARG A 109 11.52 8.82 1.37
C ARG A 109 10.82 10.18 1.29
N ARG A 110 9.73 10.29 0.52
CA ARG A 110 8.93 11.52 0.38
C ARG A 110 8.26 11.91 1.70
N THR A 111 7.71 10.92 2.40
CA THR A 111 7.11 11.11 3.73
C THR A 111 8.12 11.67 4.72
N MET A 112 9.30 11.05 4.82
CA MET A 112 10.32 11.49 5.77
C MET A 112 10.93 12.84 5.41
N LYS A 113 11.04 13.18 4.11
CA LYS A 113 11.48 14.50 3.67
C LYS A 113 10.49 15.58 4.12
N ALA A 114 9.21 15.40 3.85
CA ALA A 114 8.18 16.37 4.25
C ALA A 114 8.08 16.47 5.79
N ALA A 115 8.19 15.35 6.52
CA ALA A 115 8.20 15.36 7.99
C ALA A 115 9.41 16.11 8.55
N GLN A 116 10.61 15.93 7.96
CA GLN A 116 11.82 16.65 8.36
C GLN A 116 11.65 18.17 8.20
N GLU A 117 11.12 18.61 7.06
CA GLU A 117 10.84 20.02 6.79
C GLU A 117 9.83 20.63 7.78
N LEU A 118 8.76 19.89 8.14
CA LEU A 118 7.76 20.31 9.14
C LEU A 118 8.33 20.38 10.56
N TYR A 119 9.31 19.55 10.88
CA TYR A 119 9.98 19.54 12.17
C TYR A 119 11.03 20.64 12.29
N GLU A 120 11.90 20.82 11.27
CA GLU A 120 12.98 21.81 11.29
C GLU A 120 12.47 23.24 11.30
N GLY A 121 11.29 23.48 10.72
CA GLY A 121 10.61 24.75 10.74
C GLY A 121 10.08 25.16 9.37
N VAL A 122 8.92 25.76 9.40
CA VAL A 122 8.22 26.36 8.26
C VAL A 122 7.84 27.80 8.62
N GLU A 123 7.89 28.69 7.64
CA GLU A 123 7.52 30.10 7.84
C GLU A 123 6.00 30.21 8.04
N ILE A 124 5.59 30.51 9.28
CA ILE A 124 4.19 30.74 9.62
C ILE A 124 3.99 32.28 9.76
N PRO A 125 2.96 32.86 9.11
CA PRO A 125 2.65 34.28 9.27
C PRO A 125 2.55 34.65 10.74
N ASP A 126 3.14 35.77 11.13
CA ASP A 126 3.17 36.35 12.48
C ASP A 126 3.94 35.54 13.53
N MET A 127 4.51 34.37 13.16
CA MET A 127 5.25 33.51 14.09
C MET A 127 6.70 33.25 13.63
N GLY A 128 7.04 33.52 12.36
CA GLY A 128 8.34 33.20 11.77
C GLY A 128 8.54 31.71 11.52
N ALA A 129 9.79 31.26 11.52
CA ALA A 129 10.14 29.85 11.32
C ALA A 129 9.82 29.01 12.58
N VAL A 130 8.84 28.11 12.46
CA VAL A 130 8.35 27.27 13.57
C VAL A 130 8.30 25.81 13.15
N GLY A 131 8.86 24.91 13.99
CA GLY A 131 8.65 23.46 13.87
C GLY A 131 7.24 23.10 14.32
N ILE A 132 6.39 22.67 13.40
CA ILE A 132 4.96 22.45 13.66
C ILE A 132 4.59 21.00 13.98
N ILE A 133 5.57 20.08 13.98
CA ILE A 133 5.41 18.71 14.46
C ILE A 133 6.53 18.35 15.44
N THR A 134 6.28 17.37 16.30
CA THR A 134 7.31 16.76 17.17
C THR A 134 8.30 15.96 16.33
N TYR A 135 9.40 15.50 16.95
CA TYR A 135 10.44 14.73 16.25
C TYR A 135 9.88 13.49 15.57
N MET A 136 10.11 13.39 14.26
CA MET A 136 9.49 12.39 13.38
C MET A 136 10.16 11.02 13.39
N ARG A 137 11.32 10.85 14.01
CA ARG A 137 11.99 9.54 14.12
C ARG A 137 11.79 8.97 15.51
N THR A 138 10.61 8.43 15.76
CA THR A 138 10.20 7.92 17.06
C THR A 138 9.33 6.67 16.91
N ASP A 139 9.45 5.76 17.84
CA ASP A 139 8.56 4.62 18.06
C ASP A 139 7.73 4.79 19.35
N SER A 140 7.90 5.93 20.04
CA SER A 140 7.15 6.29 21.23
C SER A 140 5.70 6.67 20.89
N LEU A 141 4.79 6.28 21.78
CA LEU A 141 3.38 6.70 21.77
C LEU A 141 3.06 7.68 22.90
N ARG A 142 4.10 8.16 23.63
CA ARG A 142 3.95 9.10 24.72
C ARG A 142 3.44 10.45 24.22
N ILE A 143 2.59 11.08 24.99
CA ILE A 143 2.05 12.42 24.74
C ILE A 143 2.22 13.21 26.04
N SER A 144 2.73 14.44 25.97
CA SER A 144 2.82 15.30 27.14
C SER A 144 1.43 15.67 27.67
N ASP A 145 1.34 15.97 28.96
CA ASP A 145 0.05 16.31 29.58
C ASP A 145 -0.48 17.65 29.10
N GLU A 146 0.40 18.60 28.76
CA GLU A 146 0.04 19.87 28.13
C GLU A 146 -0.64 19.64 26.77
N ALA A 147 -0.09 18.74 25.96
CA ALA A 147 -0.66 18.44 24.64
C ALA A 147 -2.02 17.73 24.76
N LYS A 148 -2.19 16.83 25.75
CA LYS A 148 -3.48 16.20 26.03
C LYS A 148 -4.52 17.24 26.45
N ALA A 149 -4.14 18.16 27.36
CA ALA A 149 -5.03 19.22 27.84
C ALA A 149 -5.46 20.16 26.71
N ALA A 150 -4.51 20.59 25.88
CA ALA A 150 -4.80 21.45 24.74
C ALA A 150 -5.68 20.75 23.69
N ALA A 151 -5.46 19.44 23.44
CA ALA A 151 -6.32 18.65 22.56
C ALA A 151 -7.74 18.52 23.13
N ALA A 152 -7.88 18.26 24.43
CA ALA A 152 -9.18 18.17 25.07
C ALA A 152 -9.97 19.49 24.96
N GLN A 153 -9.32 20.61 25.23
CA GLN A 153 -9.93 21.93 25.08
C GLN A 153 -10.38 22.20 23.63
N MET A 154 -9.55 21.84 22.65
CA MET A 154 -9.88 22.00 21.23
C MET A 154 -11.05 21.11 20.81
N ILE A 155 -11.09 19.84 21.28
CA ILE A 155 -12.18 18.91 21.00
C ILE A 155 -13.48 19.43 21.60
N GLU A 156 -13.48 19.83 22.86
CA GLU A 156 -14.67 20.35 23.53
C GLU A 156 -15.23 21.58 22.83
N SER A 157 -14.37 22.53 22.47
CA SER A 157 -14.79 23.78 21.82
C SER A 157 -15.27 23.60 20.37
N THR A 158 -14.73 22.59 19.65
CA THR A 158 -15.00 22.41 18.21
C THR A 158 -16.10 21.39 17.94
N TYR A 159 -16.12 20.29 18.69
CA TYR A 159 -16.99 19.14 18.43
C TYR A 159 -18.03 18.91 19.52
N GLY A 160 -17.82 19.41 20.73
CA GLY A 160 -18.70 19.23 21.89
C GLY A 160 -18.11 18.27 22.93
N LYS A 161 -18.65 18.35 24.13
CA LYS A 161 -18.19 17.59 25.31
C LYS A 161 -18.38 16.07 25.13
N GLU A 162 -19.37 15.65 24.34
CA GLU A 162 -19.66 14.25 24.04
C GLU A 162 -18.55 13.55 23.24
N TYR A 163 -17.69 14.33 22.57
CA TYR A 163 -16.52 13.79 21.85
C TYR A 163 -15.28 13.61 22.72
N LEU A 164 -15.35 14.02 23.99
CA LEU A 164 -14.28 13.77 24.95
C LEU A 164 -14.47 12.41 25.63
N PRO A 165 -13.41 11.58 25.70
CA PRO A 165 -13.48 10.35 26.47
C PRO A 165 -13.58 10.66 27.97
N SER A 166 -14.29 9.82 28.72
CA SER A 166 -14.49 9.97 30.17
C SER A 166 -13.19 9.99 30.98
N LYS A 167 -12.12 9.42 30.43
CA LYS A 167 -10.75 9.44 30.99
C LYS A 167 -9.77 9.73 29.86
N PRO A 168 -8.69 10.51 30.12
CA PRO A 168 -7.63 10.73 29.14
C PRO A 168 -7.08 9.41 28.61
N ARG A 169 -6.86 9.34 27.32
CA ARG A 169 -6.33 8.12 26.69
C ARG A 169 -4.85 7.96 26.99
N VAL A 170 -4.48 6.73 27.27
CA VAL A 170 -3.08 6.31 27.46
C VAL A 170 -2.76 5.22 26.44
N PHE A 171 -1.74 5.46 25.66
CA PHE A 171 -1.22 4.50 24.69
C PHE A 171 0.08 3.93 25.23
N LYS A 172 0.21 2.60 25.22
CA LYS A 172 1.42 1.93 25.67
C LYS A 172 2.39 1.76 24.49
N SER A 173 3.58 2.30 24.62
CA SER A 173 4.70 2.01 23.71
C SER A 173 5.15 0.56 23.87
N LYS A 174 5.81 -0.01 22.85
CA LYS A 174 6.48 -1.30 22.97
C LYS A 174 7.61 -1.19 24.01
N ASN A 175 7.95 -2.29 24.70
CA ASN A 175 8.90 -2.31 25.82
C ASN A 175 10.31 -1.77 25.52
N ASN A 176 10.67 -1.60 24.24
CA ASN A 176 11.97 -1.08 23.78
C ASN A 176 11.86 0.30 23.12
N ALA A 177 10.74 1.01 23.27
CA ALA A 177 10.63 2.36 22.72
C ALA A 177 11.51 3.32 23.52
N GLN A 178 12.19 4.25 22.82
CA GLN A 178 12.95 5.31 23.46
C GLN A 178 11.99 6.28 24.17
N ASP A 179 11.86 6.15 25.48
CA ASP A 179 10.96 6.97 26.31
C ASP A 179 11.29 8.47 26.32
N ALA A 180 12.46 8.86 25.81
CA ALA A 180 12.86 10.26 25.69
C ALA A 180 12.04 11.04 24.66
N HIS A 181 11.47 10.36 23.67
CA HIS A 181 10.70 10.99 22.60
C HIS A 181 9.19 10.91 22.87
N GLU A 182 8.45 11.77 22.19
CA GLU A 182 7.00 11.72 22.09
C GLU A 182 6.57 11.08 20.75
N ALA A 183 5.27 10.75 20.65
CA ALA A 183 4.64 10.41 19.39
C ALA A 183 4.68 11.60 18.41
N ILE A 184 4.55 11.33 17.12
CA ILE A 184 4.48 12.36 16.09
C ILE A 184 3.11 13.06 16.18
N ARG A 185 3.13 14.33 16.54
CA ARG A 185 1.94 15.17 16.74
C ARG A 185 2.22 16.63 16.37
N PRO A 186 1.19 17.46 16.17
CA PRO A 186 1.39 18.89 16.06
C PRO A 186 1.96 19.46 17.37
N THR A 187 2.94 20.38 17.26
CA THR A 187 3.51 21.11 18.42
C THR A 187 2.51 22.13 18.94
N ILE A 188 1.79 22.81 18.06
CA ILE A 188 0.78 23.83 18.37
C ILE A 188 -0.55 23.37 17.80
N ILE A 189 -1.43 22.87 18.65
CA ILE A 189 -2.71 22.25 18.25
C ILE A 189 -3.66 23.25 17.57
N THR A 190 -3.61 24.53 17.97
CA THR A 190 -4.44 25.60 17.41
C THR A 190 -4.06 26.01 15.98
N LEU A 191 -2.90 25.57 15.49
CA LEU A 191 -2.52 25.65 14.07
C LEU A 191 -3.22 24.53 13.30
N THR A 192 -4.51 24.71 13.03
CA THR A 192 -5.27 23.73 12.25
C THR A 192 -4.74 23.66 10.82
N PRO A 193 -4.94 22.53 10.09
CA PRO A 193 -4.49 22.42 8.72
C PRO A 193 -4.91 23.59 7.82
N GLU A 194 -6.12 24.10 8.01
CA GLU A 194 -6.67 25.23 7.24
C GLU A 194 -5.89 26.52 7.48
N LYS A 195 -5.48 26.79 8.72
CA LYS A 195 -4.73 27.99 9.08
C LYS A 195 -3.33 28.02 8.47
N VAL A 196 -2.68 26.87 8.35
CA VAL A 196 -1.30 26.77 7.85
C VAL A 196 -1.22 26.47 6.35
N LYS A 197 -2.36 26.29 5.67
CA LYS A 197 -2.43 25.86 4.28
C LYS A 197 -1.65 26.76 3.32
N SER A 198 -1.70 28.06 3.51
CA SER A 198 -0.99 29.04 2.66
C SER A 198 0.52 29.07 2.89
N ALA A 199 0.98 28.64 4.06
CA ALA A 199 2.38 28.62 4.45
C ALA A 199 3.11 27.33 4.03
N LEU A 200 2.37 26.28 3.69
CA LEU A 200 2.92 24.95 3.43
C LEU A 200 2.93 24.60 1.93
N SER A 201 3.97 23.89 1.50
CA SER A 201 3.94 23.22 0.20
C SER A 201 2.85 22.15 0.16
N GLY A 202 2.46 21.70 -1.03
CA GLY A 202 1.42 20.69 -1.18
C GLY A 202 1.71 19.38 -0.44
N ASP A 203 2.96 18.95 -0.35
CA ASP A 203 3.37 17.74 0.35
C ASP A 203 3.36 17.94 1.87
N GLN A 204 3.91 19.07 2.33
CA GLN A 204 3.91 19.46 3.74
C GLN A 204 2.47 19.58 4.27
N TYR A 205 1.59 20.26 3.53
CA TYR A 205 0.18 20.40 3.91
C TYR A 205 -0.54 19.07 4.06
N LYS A 206 -0.40 18.18 3.07
CA LYS A 206 -1.05 16.86 3.11
C LYS A 206 -0.57 16.04 4.30
N LEU A 207 0.74 16.04 4.54
CA LEU A 207 1.32 15.29 5.65
C LEU A 207 0.96 15.89 7.00
N TYR A 208 1.01 17.22 7.15
CA TYR A 208 0.61 17.91 8.37
C TYR A 208 -0.87 17.65 8.71
N LYS A 209 -1.75 17.76 7.70
CA LYS A 209 -3.17 17.43 7.85
C LYS A 209 -3.37 16.01 8.37
N LEU A 210 -2.67 15.03 7.79
CA LEU A 210 -2.73 13.63 8.22
C LEU A 210 -2.27 13.46 9.68
N ILE A 211 -1.18 14.12 10.09
CA ILE A 211 -0.65 14.07 11.46
C ILE A 211 -1.61 14.72 12.43
N TRP A 212 -2.13 15.91 12.08
CA TRP A 212 -3.04 16.67 12.93
C TRP A 212 -4.37 15.91 13.17
N GLU A 213 -4.99 15.44 12.09
CA GLU A 213 -6.25 14.70 12.16
C GLU A 213 -6.11 13.40 12.97
N ARG A 214 -5.02 12.66 12.75
CA ARG A 214 -4.74 11.42 13.49
C ARG A 214 -4.52 11.68 14.98
N PHE A 215 -3.74 12.71 15.31
CA PHE A 215 -3.48 13.08 16.71
C PHE A 215 -4.77 13.49 17.41
N MET A 216 -5.55 14.38 16.82
CA MET A 216 -6.83 14.83 17.39
C MET A 216 -7.80 13.65 17.56
N ALA A 217 -7.99 12.84 16.53
CA ALA A 217 -8.83 11.65 16.58
C ALA A 217 -8.40 10.67 17.69
N SER A 218 -7.08 10.53 17.93
CA SER A 218 -6.55 9.67 18.98
C SER A 218 -6.99 10.12 20.39
N GLN A 219 -7.35 11.39 20.58
CA GLN A 219 -7.79 11.96 21.85
C GLN A 219 -9.34 12.02 21.96
N MET A 220 -10.09 11.63 20.92
CA MET A 220 -11.54 11.67 20.89
C MET A 220 -12.20 10.41 21.46
N GLU A 221 -13.52 10.48 21.72
CA GLU A 221 -14.31 9.34 22.19
C GLU A 221 -14.47 8.27 21.09
N ASN A 222 -14.75 7.05 21.50
CA ASN A 222 -14.96 5.89 20.64
C ASN A 222 -16.14 6.10 19.70
N GLN A 223 -16.05 5.53 18.50
CA GLN A 223 -17.23 5.31 17.67
C GLN A 223 -18.09 4.20 18.29
N LEU A 224 -19.40 4.41 18.31
CA LEU A 224 -20.37 3.39 18.72
C LEU A 224 -21.15 2.92 17.50
N LEU A 225 -21.15 1.61 17.31
CA LEU A 225 -21.85 0.93 16.23
C LEU A 225 -22.91 0.01 16.84
N ASP A 226 -24.18 0.24 16.53
CA ASP A 226 -25.22 -0.74 16.81
C ASP A 226 -25.18 -1.79 15.71
N THR A 227 -24.79 -3.01 16.06
CA THR A 227 -24.63 -4.15 15.17
C THR A 227 -25.83 -5.08 15.29
N LYS A 228 -26.28 -5.58 14.14
CA LYS A 228 -27.36 -6.56 14.04
C LYS A 228 -26.84 -7.80 13.30
N ALA A 229 -26.89 -8.94 13.95
CA ALA A 229 -26.63 -10.23 13.34
C ALA A 229 -27.94 -11.02 13.28
N VAL A 230 -28.27 -11.52 12.11
CA VAL A 230 -29.55 -12.22 11.84
C VAL A 230 -29.24 -13.61 11.35
N ASP A 231 -29.79 -14.60 12.04
CA ASP A 231 -29.76 -16.00 11.62
C ASP A 231 -31.07 -16.31 10.88
N ILE A 232 -30.95 -16.86 9.67
CA ILE A 232 -32.04 -17.14 8.77
C ILE A 232 -31.96 -18.62 8.38
N THR A 233 -33.00 -19.39 8.63
CA THR A 233 -33.02 -20.79 8.25
C THR A 233 -33.87 -21.03 7.02
N CYS A 234 -33.42 -21.95 6.18
CA CYS A 234 -34.17 -22.52 5.08
C CYS A 234 -33.99 -24.05 5.10
N GLY A 235 -34.96 -24.76 5.63
CA GLY A 235 -34.81 -26.19 5.92
C GLY A 235 -33.63 -26.46 6.89
N GLU A 236 -32.67 -27.28 6.45
CA GLU A 236 -31.44 -27.59 7.21
C GLU A 236 -30.29 -26.61 6.96
N CYS A 237 -30.53 -25.52 6.22
CA CYS A 237 -29.53 -24.54 5.86
C CYS A 237 -29.63 -23.30 6.74
N LEU A 238 -28.47 -22.80 7.23
CA LEU A 238 -28.37 -21.57 8.01
C LEU A 238 -27.66 -20.49 7.21
N PHE A 239 -28.36 -19.38 6.98
CA PHE A 239 -27.82 -18.15 6.42
C PHE A 239 -27.59 -17.13 7.52
N LYS A 240 -26.53 -16.31 7.36
CA LYS A 240 -26.26 -15.17 8.25
C LYS A 240 -26.24 -13.87 7.47
N ALA A 241 -26.91 -12.87 8.02
CA ALA A 241 -26.83 -11.50 7.56
C ALA A 241 -26.31 -10.63 8.70
N ASN A 242 -25.29 -9.81 8.41
CA ASN A 242 -24.71 -8.88 9.36
C ASN A 242 -24.86 -7.45 8.84
N GLY A 243 -25.17 -6.54 9.74
CA GLY A 243 -25.21 -5.14 9.43
C GLY A 243 -24.95 -4.29 10.66
N TYR A 244 -24.70 -3.00 10.43
CA TYR A 244 -24.53 -2.04 11.51
C TYR A 244 -25.07 -0.67 11.13
N THR A 245 -25.35 0.10 12.16
CA THR A 245 -25.66 1.53 12.05
C THR A 245 -24.75 2.29 12.99
N VAL A 246 -24.31 3.48 12.56
CA VAL A 246 -23.51 4.36 13.40
C VAL A 246 -24.45 5.01 14.42
N LYS A 247 -24.27 4.67 15.71
CA LYS A 247 -24.99 5.28 16.82
C LYS A 247 -24.35 6.59 17.25
N PHE A 248 -23.03 6.62 17.28
CA PHE A 248 -22.21 7.79 17.56
C PHE A 248 -20.92 7.71 16.75
N ASP A 249 -20.62 8.74 15.98
CA ASP A 249 -19.48 8.77 15.06
C ASP A 249 -18.11 8.87 15.79
N GLY A 250 -18.09 9.53 16.97
CA GLY A 250 -16.89 9.65 17.77
C GLY A 250 -15.70 10.17 16.96
N PHE A 251 -14.54 9.55 17.13
CA PHE A 251 -13.31 9.94 16.43
C PHE A 251 -13.39 9.85 14.90
N THR A 252 -14.29 9.03 14.34
CA THR A 252 -14.41 8.87 12.89
C THR A 252 -14.99 10.10 12.19
N LYS A 253 -15.56 11.03 12.95
CA LYS A 253 -15.93 12.36 12.44
C LYS A 253 -14.75 13.12 11.84
N LEU A 254 -13.56 12.87 12.36
CA LEU A 254 -12.33 13.55 11.94
C LEU A 254 -11.39 12.67 11.14
N TYR A 255 -11.23 11.41 11.52
CA TYR A 255 -10.22 10.53 10.96
C TYR A 255 -10.64 9.06 11.01
N GLU A 256 -10.45 8.40 9.90
CA GLU A 256 -10.57 6.95 9.79
C GLU A 256 -9.28 6.35 9.20
N GLU A 257 -8.80 5.25 9.78
CA GLU A 257 -7.59 4.58 9.32
C GLU A 257 -7.86 3.78 8.04
N SER A 258 -6.91 3.81 7.11
CA SER A 258 -7.00 3.01 5.89
C SER A 258 -6.79 1.53 6.21
N LYS A 259 -7.60 0.67 5.61
CA LYS A 259 -7.41 -0.78 5.63
C LYS A 259 -6.68 -1.22 4.36
N ASP A 260 -5.87 -2.28 4.45
CA ASP A 260 -5.21 -2.89 3.28
C ASP A 260 -6.18 -3.72 2.43
N ASN A 261 -7.28 -4.21 3.03
CA ASN A 261 -8.38 -4.91 2.38
C ASN A 261 -9.67 -4.16 2.68
N ASP A 262 -10.37 -3.73 1.65
CA ASP A 262 -11.75 -3.26 1.73
C ASP A 262 -12.67 -4.50 1.91
N GLU A 263 -12.70 -5.06 3.11
CA GLU A 263 -13.84 -5.89 3.48
C GLU A 263 -15.04 -4.94 3.58
N GLU A 264 -15.99 -5.09 2.68
CA GLU A 264 -17.29 -4.42 2.76
C GLU A 264 -17.92 -4.81 4.10
N GLU A 265 -17.76 -3.96 5.09
CA GLU A 265 -18.56 -4.07 6.32
C GLU A 265 -20.01 -3.86 5.88
N GLY A 266 -20.86 -4.88 6.11
CA GLY A 266 -22.26 -4.90 5.66
C GLY A 266 -23.00 -3.61 6.00
N GLY A 267 -23.78 -3.11 5.08
CA GLY A 267 -24.60 -1.90 5.26
C GLY A 267 -25.69 -2.09 6.33
N ALA A 268 -26.47 -1.04 6.58
CA ALA A 268 -27.59 -1.10 7.52
C ALA A 268 -28.63 -2.13 7.06
N LEU A 269 -28.93 -3.11 7.90
CA LEU A 269 -30.05 -4.04 7.69
C LEU A 269 -31.40 -3.33 7.91
N PRO A 270 -32.45 -3.74 7.19
CA PRO A 270 -33.80 -3.22 7.42
C PRO A 270 -34.36 -3.59 8.80
N ALA A 271 -35.52 -3.07 9.13
CA ALA A 271 -36.28 -3.57 10.27
C ALA A 271 -36.69 -5.03 9.99
N LEU A 272 -36.35 -5.94 10.90
CA LEU A 272 -36.56 -7.37 10.80
C LEU A 272 -37.08 -7.90 12.13
N GLU A 273 -37.96 -8.90 12.09
CA GLU A 273 -38.53 -9.54 13.27
C GLU A 273 -38.27 -11.06 13.25
N VAL A 274 -38.14 -11.67 14.43
CA VAL A 274 -38.00 -13.12 14.54
C VAL A 274 -39.32 -13.78 14.11
N GLY A 275 -39.25 -14.84 13.31
CA GLY A 275 -40.39 -15.49 12.69
C GLY A 275 -40.85 -14.89 11.36
N GLU A 276 -40.26 -13.78 10.91
CA GLU A 276 -40.58 -13.18 9.61
C GLU A 276 -40.17 -14.11 8.48
N LYS A 277 -41.10 -14.36 7.53
CA LYS A 277 -40.83 -15.07 6.29
C LYS A 277 -40.30 -14.11 5.23
N LEU A 278 -39.15 -14.45 4.66
CA LEU A 278 -38.46 -13.62 3.67
C LEU A 278 -38.71 -14.16 2.25
N LYS A 279 -38.84 -13.24 1.29
CA LYS A 279 -38.90 -13.62 -0.13
C LYS A 279 -37.51 -13.61 -0.73
N VAL A 280 -37.16 -14.68 -1.43
CA VAL A 280 -35.92 -14.74 -2.21
C VAL A 280 -36.06 -13.85 -3.44
N LYS A 281 -35.16 -12.89 -3.58
CA LYS A 281 -35.03 -12.09 -4.80
C LYS A 281 -34.01 -12.68 -5.75
N GLU A 282 -32.92 -13.21 -5.20
CA GLU A 282 -31.83 -13.80 -5.95
C GLU A 282 -31.12 -14.83 -5.04
N LEU A 283 -30.73 -15.95 -5.62
CA LEU A 283 -29.96 -17.00 -4.95
C LEU A 283 -28.83 -17.38 -5.92
N THR A 284 -27.58 -17.18 -5.50
CA THR A 284 -26.41 -17.36 -6.39
C THR A 284 -25.36 -18.24 -5.75
N GLY A 285 -24.85 -19.20 -6.53
CA GLY A 285 -23.63 -19.93 -6.21
C GLY A 285 -22.45 -19.22 -6.87
N ASN A 286 -21.51 -18.74 -6.06
CA ASN A 286 -20.36 -17.98 -6.55
C ASN A 286 -19.10 -18.83 -6.44
N GLN A 287 -18.40 -18.96 -7.57
CA GLN A 287 -17.12 -19.63 -7.66
C GLN A 287 -16.00 -18.70 -7.16
N HIS A 288 -15.13 -19.21 -6.33
CA HIS A 288 -13.95 -18.52 -5.84
C HIS A 288 -12.73 -19.41 -5.96
N PHE A 289 -11.58 -18.77 -6.05
CA PHE A 289 -10.29 -19.44 -5.96
C PHE A 289 -9.51 -18.79 -4.82
N THR A 290 -8.85 -19.63 -3.99
CA THR A 290 -7.93 -19.09 -3.00
C THR A 290 -6.84 -18.28 -3.71
N GLN A 291 -6.45 -17.15 -3.13
CA GLN A 291 -5.43 -16.27 -3.68
C GLN A 291 -4.11 -16.47 -2.94
N PRO A 292 -2.97 -16.37 -3.63
CA PRO A 292 -1.68 -16.34 -2.95
C PRO A 292 -1.58 -15.12 -2.03
N PRO A 293 -0.67 -15.12 -1.05
CA PRO A 293 -0.40 -13.93 -0.25
C PRO A 293 -0.10 -12.73 -1.18
N PRO A 294 -0.68 -11.54 -0.91
CA PRO A 294 -0.43 -10.38 -1.75
C PRO A 294 1.03 -9.95 -1.66
N ARG A 295 1.60 -9.45 -2.78
CA ARG A 295 2.94 -8.86 -2.75
C ARG A 295 2.97 -7.67 -1.79
N TYR A 296 4.12 -7.44 -1.17
CA TYR A 296 4.30 -6.30 -0.30
C TYR A 296 4.12 -4.98 -1.07
N THR A 297 3.40 -4.06 -0.46
CA THR A 297 3.49 -2.62 -0.72
C THR A 297 4.57 -2.03 0.17
N GLU A 298 4.99 -0.77 -0.04
CA GLU A 298 5.90 -0.11 0.92
C GLU A 298 5.30 -0.09 2.33
N ALA A 299 3.99 0.17 2.46
CA ALA A 299 3.31 0.17 3.75
C ALA A 299 3.34 -1.19 4.44
N SER A 300 2.95 -2.25 3.74
CA SER A 300 2.93 -3.59 4.33
C SER A 300 4.35 -4.15 4.59
N LEU A 301 5.36 -3.74 3.80
CA LEU A 301 6.75 -4.10 4.08
C LEU A 301 7.27 -3.40 5.35
N ILE A 302 7.00 -2.11 5.54
CA ILE A 302 7.35 -1.39 6.77
C ILE A 302 6.69 -2.04 7.98
N LYS A 303 5.41 -2.39 7.86
CA LYS A 303 4.67 -3.09 8.91
C LYS A 303 5.33 -4.44 9.26
N ALA A 304 5.66 -5.23 8.24
CA ALA A 304 6.32 -6.53 8.43
C ALA A 304 7.72 -6.38 9.07
N LEU A 305 8.51 -5.39 8.67
CA LEU A 305 9.80 -5.09 9.29
C LEU A 305 9.63 -4.77 10.76
N GLU A 306 8.70 -3.88 11.10
CA GLU A 306 8.40 -3.49 12.49
C GLU A 306 7.91 -4.66 13.35
N GLU A 307 6.98 -5.48 12.83
CA GLU A 307 6.43 -6.64 13.54
C GLU A 307 7.48 -7.72 13.82
N ASN A 308 8.46 -7.86 12.94
CA ASN A 308 9.59 -8.77 13.11
C ASN A 308 10.76 -8.17 13.88
N GLY A 309 10.67 -6.93 14.37
CA GLY A 309 11.74 -6.25 15.11
C GLY A 309 12.95 -5.86 14.25
N ILE A 310 12.77 -5.77 12.93
CA ILE A 310 13.81 -5.44 11.95
C ILE A 310 13.76 -3.96 11.62
N GLY A 311 14.90 -3.29 11.78
CA GLY A 311 15.01 -1.85 11.54
C GLY A 311 14.52 -1.00 12.71
N ARG A 312 14.72 0.29 12.59
CA ARG A 312 14.34 1.32 13.57
C ARG A 312 13.77 2.54 12.81
N PRO A 313 13.16 3.51 13.50
CA PRO A 313 12.61 4.72 12.86
C PRO A 313 13.55 5.40 11.85
N SER A 314 14.85 5.34 12.08
CA SER A 314 15.86 5.93 11.20
C SER A 314 16.19 5.08 9.96
N THR A 315 15.83 3.80 9.91
CA THR A 315 16.28 2.85 8.87
C THR A 315 15.21 2.34 7.92
N TYR A 316 13.91 2.43 8.25
CA TYR A 316 12.84 1.93 7.36
C TYR A 316 12.90 2.55 5.96
N ALA A 317 12.87 3.88 5.87
CA ALA A 317 12.91 4.57 4.58
C ALA A 317 14.22 4.36 3.80
N PRO A 318 15.43 4.45 4.42
CA PRO A 318 16.69 4.10 3.75
C PRO A 318 16.73 2.66 3.23
N THR A 319 16.22 1.69 3.98
CA THR A 319 16.22 0.27 3.56
C THR A 319 15.39 0.09 2.28
N ILE A 320 14.15 0.60 2.26
CA ILE A 320 13.30 0.52 1.07
C ILE A 320 13.92 1.27 -0.11
N ALA A 321 14.47 2.46 0.14
CA ALA A 321 15.12 3.23 -0.89
C ALA A 321 16.31 2.47 -1.51
N THR A 322 17.12 1.81 -0.69
CA THR A 322 18.31 1.08 -1.15
C THR A 322 17.95 -0.13 -2.01
N ILE A 323 16.94 -0.92 -1.64
CA ILE A 323 16.53 -2.08 -2.47
C ILE A 323 15.95 -1.65 -3.83
N LEU A 324 15.32 -0.49 -3.89
CA LEU A 324 14.81 0.11 -5.13
C LEU A 324 15.93 0.74 -5.97
N ASP A 325 16.81 1.53 -5.34
CA ASP A 325 17.92 2.23 -6.02
C ASP A 325 18.94 1.23 -6.60
N ARG A 326 19.13 0.08 -5.94
CA ARG A 326 19.96 -1.04 -6.42
C ARG A 326 19.25 -1.97 -7.42
N HIS A 327 18.00 -1.66 -7.79
CA HIS A 327 17.19 -2.47 -8.69
C HIS A 327 17.02 -3.94 -8.25
N TYR A 328 17.01 -4.22 -6.95
CA TYR A 328 16.68 -5.56 -6.44
C TYR A 328 15.19 -5.83 -6.46
N VAL A 329 14.42 -4.76 -6.29
CA VAL A 329 12.96 -4.75 -6.48
C VAL A 329 12.57 -3.59 -7.37
N GLU A 330 11.45 -3.70 -8.04
CA GLU A 330 10.82 -2.64 -8.81
C GLU A 330 9.38 -2.43 -8.33
N ARG A 331 8.82 -1.24 -8.60
CA ARG A 331 7.41 -0.96 -8.30
C ARG A 331 6.56 -1.32 -9.51
N GLU A 332 5.62 -2.24 -9.29
CA GLU A 332 4.55 -2.55 -10.23
C GLU A 332 3.24 -2.09 -9.60
N ALA A 333 2.64 -1.03 -10.12
CA ALA A 333 1.57 -0.27 -9.45
C ALA A 333 2.00 0.19 -8.03
N LYS A 334 1.36 -0.31 -6.97
CA LYS A 334 1.73 -0.02 -5.57
C LYS A 334 2.55 -1.15 -4.93
N GLN A 335 2.77 -2.27 -5.62
CA GLN A 335 3.43 -3.45 -5.10
C GLN A 335 4.93 -3.45 -5.41
N LEU A 336 5.69 -4.12 -4.56
CA LEU A 336 7.12 -4.37 -4.74
C LEU A 336 7.32 -5.76 -5.36
N LYS A 337 7.94 -5.80 -6.54
CA LYS A 337 8.22 -7.03 -7.28
C LYS A 337 9.72 -7.28 -7.33
N PRO A 338 10.21 -8.45 -6.93
CA PRO A 338 11.62 -8.81 -7.09
C PRO A 338 12.03 -8.81 -8.57
N THR A 339 13.20 -8.28 -8.86
CA THR A 339 13.80 -8.37 -10.19
C THR A 339 14.63 -9.65 -10.33
N SER A 340 14.98 -10.03 -11.56
CA SER A 340 15.90 -11.15 -11.80
C SER A 340 17.24 -10.96 -11.09
N LEU A 341 17.77 -9.73 -11.04
CA LEU A 341 18.95 -9.38 -10.26
C LEU A 341 18.75 -9.62 -8.77
N GLY A 342 17.63 -9.14 -8.22
CA GLY A 342 17.31 -9.31 -6.79
C GLY A 342 17.22 -10.77 -6.37
N ILE A 343 16.62 -11.61 -7.24
CA ILE A 343 16.51 -13.05 -7.01
C ILE A 343 17.89 -13.70 -6.96
N VAL A 344 18.72 -13.48 -7.99
CA VAL A 344 20.06 -14.07 -8.08
C VAL A 344 20.92 -13.69 -6.90
N ILE A 345 20.88 -12.41 -6.47
CA ILE A 345 21.64 -11.96 -5.31
C ILE A 345 21.11 -12.58 -4.02
N THR A 346 19.79 -12.69 -3.86
CA THR A 346 19.20 -13.34 -2.68
C THR A 346 19.60 -14.82 -2.60
N ASP A 347 19.57 -15.55 -3.71
CA ASP A 347 19.97 -16.96 -3.76
C ASP A 347 21.46 -17.12 -3.45
N LEU A 348 22.32 -16.23 -4.00
CA LEU A 348 23.74 -16.20 -3.69
C LEU A 348 24.00 -15.97 -2.19
N MET A 349 23.34 -14.98 -1.62
CA MET A 349 23.49 -14.63 -0.21
C MET A 349 22.98 -15.76 0.70
N LYS A 350 21.87 -16.41 0.36
CA LYS A 350 21.39 -17.60 1.09
C LYS A 350 22.36 -18.77 1.00
N GLY A 351 22.97 -18.99 -0.15
CA GLY A 351 23.93 -20.08 -0.33
C GLY A 351 25.20 -19.94 0.50
N HIS A 352 25.66 -18.71 0.76
CA HIS A 352 26.94 -18.46 1.43
C HIS A 352 26.81 -17.79 2.80
N PHE A 353 25.72 -17.05 3.05
CA PHE A 353 25.51 -16.23 4.24
C PHE A 353 24.12 -16.46 4.86
N GLU A 354 23.63 -17.71 4.86
CA GLU A 354 22.29 -18.07 5.32
C GLU A 354 21.90 -17.42 6.65
N ARG A 355 22.81 -17.47 7.65
CA ARG A 355 22.58 -16.88 8.98
C ARG A 355 22.38 -15.37 8.91
N ILE A 356 23.10 -14.66 8.04
CA ILE A 356 23.04 -13.18 7.97
C ILE A 356 21.75 -12.70 7.31
N VAL A 357 21.24 -13.46 6.33
CA VAL A 357 20.00 -13.12 5.63
C VAL A 357 18.75 -13.59 6.37
N ASP A 358 18.89 -14.28 7.50
CA ASP A 358 17.76 -14.66 8.34
C ASP A 358 17.18 -13.42 9.05
N ALA A 359 15.88 -13.23 8.94
CA ALA A 359 15.14 -12.17 9.61
C ALA A 359 15.34 -12.18 11.14
N LYS A 360 15.42 -13.37 11.75
CA LYS A 360 15.64 -13.54 13.19
C LYS A 360 17.02 -13.06 13.61
N PHE A 361 18.04 -13.28 12.78
CA PHE A 361 19.39 -12.79 13.05
C PHE A 361 19.42 -11.26 13.10
N THR A 362 18.72 -10.60 12.17
CA THR A 362 18.65 -9.14 12.17
C THR A 362 17.90 -8.60 13.38
N ALA A 363 16.76 -9.17 13.71
CA ALA A 363 16.00 -8.80 14.90
C ALA A 363 16.85 -8.96 16.17
N GLN A 364 17.65 -10.04 16.25
CA GLN A 364 18.58 -10.26 17.36
C GLN A 364 19.69 -9.19 17.39
N MET A 365 20.26 -8.85 16.23
CA MET A 365 21.29 -7.81 16.13
C MET A 365 20.74 -6.44 16.57
N GLU A 366 19.54 -6.07 16.15
CA GLU A 366 18.87 -4.84 16.59
C GLU A 366 18.63 -4.85 18.12
N SER A 367 18.20 -6.00 18.67
CA SER A 367 18.05 -6.15 20.13
C SER A 367 19.37 -6.05 20.89
N ASP A 368 20.45 -6.57 20.33
CA ASP A 368 21.78 -6.48 20.96
C ASP A 368 22.31 -5.05 20.91
N LEU A 369 22.04 -4.28 19.86
CA LEU A 369 22.33 -2.84 19.79
C LEU A 369 21.54 -2.05 20.84
N ASP A 370 20.26 -2.38 21.06
CA ASP A 370 19.45 -1.76 22.12
C ASP A 370 20.03 -2.06 23.53
N LYS A 371 20.57 -3.28 23.75
CA LYS A 371 21.24 -3.62 25.00
C LYS A 371 22.53 -2.82 25.22
N ILE A 372 23.29 -2.57 24.14
CA ILE A 372 24.49 -1.72 24.21
C ILE A 372 24.09 -0.29 24.56
N GLU A 373 23.06 0.25 23.90
CA GLU A 373 22.51 1.58 24.20
C GLU A 373 22.09 1.72 25.68
N ALA A 374 21.43 0.68 26.20
CA ALA A 374 21.01 0.62 27.59
C ALA A 374 22.14 0.33 28.59
N GLY A 375 23.40 0.20 28.17
CA GLY A 375 24.54 -0.14 29.00
C GLY A 375 24.52 -1.57 29.56
N LYS A 376 23.72 -2.47 28.98
CA LYS A 376 23.55 -3.87 29.42
C LYS A 376 24.44 -4.86 28.68
N ALA A 377 25.16 -4.43 27.65
CA ALA A 377 26.06 -5.25 26.87
C ALA A 377 27.27 -4.44 26.41
N ASP A 378 28.44 -5.07 26.35
CA ASP A 378 29.65 -4.48 25.79
C ASP A 378 29.66 -4.61 24.27
N TRP A 379 29.96 -3.52 23.58
CA TRP A 379 29.93 -3.47 22.12
C TRP A 379 31.04 -4.29 21.47
N VAL A 380 32.23 -4.40 22.14
CA VAL A 380 33.37 -5.18 21.66
C VAL A 380 33.04 -6.66 21.66
N ASP A 381 32.38 -7.14 22.74
CA ASP A 381 31.95 -8.53 22.85
C ASP A 381 30.89 -8.89 21.78
N VAL A 382 29.93 -8.00 21.56
CA VAL A 382 28.89 -8.21 20.53
C VAL A 382 29.49 -8.25 19.13
N LEU A 383 30.37 -7.30 18.80
CA LEU A 383 31.05 -7.27 17.49
C LEU A 383 32.01 -8.44 17.32
N GLY A 384 32.78 -8.83 18.36
CA GLY A 384 33.70 -9.96 18.31
C GLY A 384 32.99 -11.28 18.02
N LYS A 385 31.84 -11.53 18.67
CA LYS A 385 31.00 -12.72 18.41
C LYS A 385 30.46 -12.72 16.98
N PHE A 386 30.00 -11.58 16.49
CA PHE A 386 29.53 -11.45 15.12
C PHE A 386 30.65 -11.71 14.11
N TYR A 387 31.77 -10.98 14.25
CA TYR A 387 32.87 -11.00 13.28
C TYR A 387 33.51 -12.38 13.13
N THR A 388 33.71 -13.09 14.24
CA THR A 388 34.28 -14.45 14.21
C THR A 388 33.47 -15.41 13.36
N GLY A 389 32.14 -15.31 13.40
CA GLY A 389 31.26 -16.12 12.57
C GLY A 389 31.22 -15.65 11.11
N PHE A 390 31.21 -14.34 10.91
CA PHE A 390 31.18 -13.72 9.59
C PHE A 390 32.44 -13.99 8.77
N ASP A 391 33.62 -13.84 9.38
CA ASP A 391 34.93 -14.05 8.75
C ASP A 391 35.07 -15.47 8.18
N LYS A 392 34.60 -16.49 8.93
CA LYS A 392 34.58 -17.88 8.46
C LYS A 392 33.69 -18.08 7.25
N MET A 393 32.47 -17.46 7.26
CA MET A 393 31.56 -17.53 6.14
C MET A 393 32.13 -16.81 4.91
N LEU A 394 32.74 -15.64 5.12
CA LEU A 394 33.37 -14.85 4.06
C LEU A 394 34.50 -15.62 3.38
N THR A 395 35.45 -16.16 4.15
CA THR A 395 36.58 -16.95 3.64
C THR A 395 36.08 -18.18 2.85
N LYS A 396 35.01 -18.83 3.32
CA LYS A 396 34.41 -19.94 2.60
C LYS A 396 33.76 -19.48 1.29
N ALA A 397 33.00 -18.39 1.34
CA ALA A 397 32.32 -17.84 0.16
C ALA A 397 33.33 -17.41 -0.93
N GLU A 398 34.44 -16.78 -0.55
CA GLU A 398 35.52 -16.39 -1.46
C GLU A 398 36.08 -17.59 -2.19
N LYS A 399 36.40 -18.67 -1.47
CA LYS A 399 36.88 -19.94 -2.06
C LYS A 399 35.87 -20.58 -2.99
N ASP A 400 34.61 -20.64 -2.55
CA ASP A 400 33.53 -21.27 -3.33
C ASP A 400 33.20 -20.49 -4.60
N MET A 401 33.46 -19.18 -4.61
CA MET A 401 33.18 -18.28 -5.73
C MET A 401 34.40 -18.04 -6.64
N GLU A 402 35.56 -18.51 -6.27
CA GLU A 402 36.79 -18.32 -7.05
C GLU A 402 36.62 -18.83 -8.49
N GLY A 403 36.86 -17.95 -9.47
CA GLY A 403 36.71 -18.27 -10.90
C GLY A 403 35.25 -18.40 -11.39
N LYS A 404 34.25 -18.33 -10.53
CA LYS A 404 32.83 -18.43 -10.91
C LYS A 404 32.23 -17.06 -11.21
N ARG A 405 31.50 -16.97 -12.31
CA ARG A 405 30.69 -15.79 -12.67
C ARG A 405 29.22 -16.14 -12.53
N VAL A 406 28.53 -15.43 -11.69
CA VAL A 406 27.06 -15.55 -11.56
C VAL A 406 26.42 -14.82 -12.74
N LYS A 407 25.65 -15.55 -13.54
CA LYS A 407 24.89 -14.97 -14.66
C LYS A 407 23.49 -14.60 -14.18
N ILE A 408 23.08 -13.37 -14.46
CA ILE A 408 21.69 -12.95 -14.30
C ILE A 408 20.91 -13.52 -15.49
N PRO A 409 19.79 -14.24 -15.29
CA PRO A 409 18.96 -14.71 -16.38
C PRO A 409 18.50 -13.55 -17.26
N ASP A 410 18.62 -13.73 -18.57
CA ASP A 410 18.13 -12.79 -19.56
C ASP A 410 16.58 -12.82 -19.57
N GLU A 411 15.91 -11.67 -19.53
CA GLU A 411 14.45 -11.59 -19.65
C GLU A 411 14.07 -11.64 -21.15
N PRO A 412 13.27 -12.64 -21.61
CA PRO A 412 12.92 -12.76 -23.02
C PRO A 412 12.02 -11.60 -23.46
N THR A 413 12.11 -11.22 -24.74
CA THR A 413 11.24 -10.25 -25.37
C THR A 413 10.77 -10.74 -26.75
N ASP A 414 9.65 -10.20 -27.23
CA ASP A 414 9.14 -10.48 -28.59
C ASP A 414 9.89 -9.69 -29.68
N ILE A 415 10.90 -8.91 -29.31
CA ILE A 415 11.65 -8.06 -30.23
C ILE A 415 12.72 -8.91 -30.93
N VAL A 416 12.73 -8.86 -32.26
CA VAL A 416 13.69 -9.57 -33.10
C VAL A 416 14.89 -8.67 -33.41
N CYS A 417 16.06 -9.27 -33.42
CA CYS A 417 17.31 -8.59 -33.80
C CYS A 417 17.32 -8.30 -35.31
N ASP A 418 17.46 -7.03 -35.67
CA ASP A 418 17.54 -6.56 -37.07
C ASP A 418 18.84 -7.00 -37.83
N LYS A 419 19.85 -7.47 -37.09
CA LYS A 419 21.12 -7.93 -37.71
C LYS A 419 21.18 -9.43 -37.98
N CYS A 420 20.58 -10.26 -37.12
CA CYS A 420 20.71 -11.72 -37.22
C CYS A 420 19.40 -12.50 -37.06
N GLY A 421 18.27 -11.84 -36.90
CA GLY A 421 16.96 -12.47 -36.79
C GLY A 421 16.68 -13.23 -35.47
N LYS A 422 17.65 -13.34 -34.56
CA LYS A 422 17.45 -13.99 -33.25
C LYS A 422 16.66 -13.07 -32.30
N PRO A 423 15.90 -13.60 -31.32
CA PRO A 423 15.19 -12.78 -30.36
C PRO A 423 16.14 -11.89 -29.55
N MET A 424 15.70 -10.68 -29.21
CA MET A 424 16.42 -9.82 -28.28
C MET A 424 15.96 -10.11 -26.85
N VAL A 425 16.86 -9.92 -25.90
CA VAL A 425 16.61 -10.14 -24.47
C VAL A 425 16.98 -8.90 -23.68
N ILE A 426 16.27 -8.65 -22.59
CA ILE A 426 16.62 -7.55 -21.69
C ILE A 426 17.81 -7.99 -20.84
N LYS A 427 18.89 -7.20 -20.90
CA LYS A 427 20.10 -7.35 -20.11
C LYS A 427 20.27 -6.14 -19.19
N ILE A 428 20.92 -6.39 -18.04
CA ILE A 428 21.26 -5.33 -17.08
C ILE A 428 22.72 -4.94 -17.28
N GLY A 429 22.96 -3.69 -17.62
CA GLY A 429 24.29 -3.11 -17.76
C GLY A 429 24.56 -2.03 -16.70
N PRO A 430 25.79 -1.45 -16.68
CA PRO A 430 26.16 -0.41 -15.72
C PRO A 430 25.27 0.84 -15.75
N TYR A 431 24.61 1.09 -16.88
CA TYR A 431 23.72 2.24 -17.11
C TYR A 431 22.22 1.88 -17.08
N GLY A 432 21.86 0.65 -16.62
CA GLY A 432 20.48 0.16 -16.54
C GLY A 432 20.15 -0.94 -17.55
N LYS A 433 18.86 -1.23 -17.69
CA LYS A 433 18.35 -2.27 -18.61
C LYS A 433 18.52 -1.84 -20.08
N PHE A 434 18.93 -2.79 -20.94
CA PHE A 434 19.03 -2.61 -22.40
C PHE A 434 18.63 -3.90 -23.11
N LEU A 435 18.28 -3.79 -24.39
CA LEU A 435 18.03 -4.94 -25.26
C LEU A 435 19.35 -5.43 -25.85
N GLY A 436 19.73 -6.67 -25.58
CA GLY A 436 20.88 -7.35 -26.19
C GLY A 436 20.42 -8.51 -27.07
N CYS A 437 21.15 -8.78 -28.15
CA CYS A 437 20.84 -9.93 -28.97
C CYS A 437 21.19 -11.24 -28.23
N SER A 438 20.29 -12.24 -28.26
CA SER A 438 20.54 -13.58 -27.69
C SER A 438 21.68 -14.33 -28.43
N GLY A 439 22.04 -13.89 -29.63
CA GLY A 439 23.17 -14.43 -30.41
C GLY A 439 24.55 -13.92 -30.00
N PHE A 440 24.68 -13.24 -28.87
CA PHE A 440 25.99 -12.85 -28.33
C PHE A 440 26.80 -14.10 -27.94
N PRO A 441 28.12 -14.20 -28.26
CA PRO A 441 29.02 -13.14 -28.74
C PRO A 441 29.06 -12.92 -30.28
N GLU A 442 28.46 -13.79 -31.10
CA GLU A 442 28.51 -13.68 -32.56
C GLU A 442 27.79 -12.37 -33.04
N CYS A 443 26.65 -12.09 -32.47
CA CYS A 443 25.90 -10.84 -32.72
C CYS A 443 25.95 -9.91 -31.53
N LYS A 444 26.71 -8.82 -31.67
CA LYS A 444 26.87 -7.81 -30.61
C LYS A 444 25.83 -6.66 -30.68
N ASN A 445 24.69 -6.93 -31.34
CA ASN A 445 23.66 -5.90 -31.48
C ASN A 445 22.98 -5.56 -30.15
N THR A 446 22.88 -4.28 -29.85
CA THR A 446 22.20 -3.77 -28.66
C THR A 446 21.27 -2.65 -29.02
N LYS A 447 20.12 -2.58 -28.36
CA LYS A 447 19.15 -1.47 -28.50
C LYS A 447 18.80 -0.90 -27.13
N ARG A 448 18.49 0.37 -27.07
CA ARG A 448 17.92 0.95 -25.85
C ARG A 448 16.48 0.50 -25.70
N ILE A 449 16.06 0.23 -24.48
CA ILE A 449 14.64 0.00 -24.17
C ILE A 449 13.95 1.36 -24.30
N VAL A 450 12.99 1.42 -25.20
CA VAL A 450 12.25 2.64 -25.53
C VAL A 450 10.82 2.42 -25.07
N ASN A 451 10.35 3.23 -24.13
CA ASN A 451 8.96 3.19 -23.70
C ASN A 451 8.13 4.05 -24.68
N GLU A 452 7.48 3.39 -25.62
CA GLU A 452 6.52 4.01 -26.52
C GLU A 452 5.26 4.40 -25.75
N THR A 453 4.68 5.55 -26.07
CA THR A 453 3.47 6.05 -25.39
C THR A 453 2.18 5.76 -26.17
N GLY A 454 2.27 5.09 -27.32
CA GLY A 454 1.16 4.93 -28.26
C GLY A 454 0.84 6.20 -29.06
N GLY A 455 1.23 7.37 -28.60
CA GLY A 455 1.01 8.64 -29.28
C GLY A 455 2.04 8.95 -30.36
N LEU A 456 1.64 9.72 -31.37
CA LEU A 456 2.49 10.20 -32.46
C LEU A 456 2.86 11.67 -32.28
N CYS A 457 4.03 12.05 -32.78
CA CYS A 457 4.51 13.43 -32.73
C CYS A 457 3.61 14.34 -33.60
N PRO A 458 3.12 15.46 -33.07
CA PRO A 458 2.25 16.37 -33.82
C PRO A 458 2.98 17.12 -34.97
N HIS A 459 4.32 17.18 -34.91
CA HIS A 459 5.13 17.86 -35.93
C HIS A 459 5.53 16.94 -37.08
N CYS A 460 6.05 15.73 -36.81
CA CYS A 460 6.60 14.86 -37.85
C CYS A 460 5.92 13.49 -37.97
N GLY A 461 4.94 13.18 -37.14
CA GLY A 461 4.25 11.89 -37.14
C GLY A 461 5.06 10.71 -36.58
N GLY A 462 6.32 10.91 -36.16
CA GLY A 462 7.14 9.89 -35.50
C GLY A 462 6.60 9.52 -34.11
N LYS A 463 7.06 8.40 -33.54
CA LYS A 463 6.57 7.94 -32.23
C LYS A 463 6.99 8.87 -31.10
N MET A 464 6.08 9.05 -30.12
CA MET A 464 6.39 9.76 -28.88
C MET A 464 6.95 8.79 -27.84
N LEU A 465 8.10 9.12 -27.28
CA LEU A 465 8.87 8.29 -26.35
C LEU A 465 8.86 8.88 -24.96
N ALA A 466 8.55 8.09 -23.95
CA ALA A 466 8.71 8.47 -22.56
C ALA A 466 10.19 8.45 -22.16
N LYS A 467 10.69 9.58 -21.64
CA LYS A 467 12.07 9.79 -21.20
C LYS A 467 12.08 10.31 -19.77
N LYS A 468 13.23 10.23 -19.08
CA LYS A 468 13.43 10.83 -17.77
C LYS A 468 14.46 11.97 -17.88
N SER A 469 14.14 13.12 -17.28
CA SER A 469 15.08 14.24 -17.15
C SER A 469 16.20 13.90 -16.17
N LYS A 470 17.28 14.71 -16.14
CA LYS A 470 18.38 14.57 -15.15
C LYS A 470 17.87 14.62 -13.69
N LYS A 471 16.73 15.26 -13.43
CA LYS A 471 16.08 15.34 -12.11
C LYS A 471 15.04 14.23 -11.88
N GLY A 472 15.01 13.18 -12.73
CA GLY A 472 14.10 12.04 -12.60
C GLY A 472 12.65 12.29 -13.02
N LYS A 473 12.27 13.51 -13.44
CA LYS A 473 10.90 13.80 -13.90
C LYS A 473 10.67 13.21 -15.29
N PRO A 474 9.52 12.53 -15.52
CA PRO A 474 9.16 12.02 -16.85
C PRO A 474 8.89 13.20 -17.80
N PHE A 475 9.33 13.06 -19.04
CA PHE A 475 8.97 13.93 -20.14
C PHE A 475 8.86 13.11 -21.42
N PHE A 476 8.24 13.65 -22.45
CA PHE A 476 7.99 12.94 -23.69
C PHE A 476 8.69 13.67 -24.84
N GLY A 477 9.36 12.92 -25.69
CA GLY A 477 10.08 13.47 -26.83
C GLY A 477 9.87 12.61 -28.07
N CYS A 478 9.89 13.24 -29.22
CA CYS A 478 9.83 12.55 -30.51
C CYS A 478 11.02 11.60 -30.67
N GLU A 479 10.81 10.44 -31.31
CA GLU A 479 11.90 9.51 -31.68
C GLU A 479 12.92 10.19 -32.61
N ASN A 480 12.44 11.04 -33.53
CA ASN A 480 13.25 11.82 -34.46
C ASN A 480 13.70 13.14 -33.84
N TYR A 481 13.99 13.19 -32.54
CA TYR A 481 14.29 14.41 -31.80
C TYR A 481 15.45 15.25 -32.43
N LYS A 482 16.40 14.59 -33.05
CA LYS A 482 17.54 15.27 -33.68
C LYS A 482 17.10 16.22 -34.81
N ASP A 483 16.06 15.85 -35.52
CA ASP A 483 15.56 16.60 -36.68
C ASP A 483 14.26 17.34 -36.36
N CYS A 484 13.41 16.76 -35.51
CA CYS A 484 12.09 17.30 -35.19
C CYS A 484 12.08 18.24 -33.98
N ASN A 485 12.98 18.06 -33.01
CA ASN A 485 13.11 18.83 -31.75
C ASN A 485 11.84 18.89 -30.86
N PHE A 486 10.77 18.11 -31.17
CA PHE A 486 9.55 18.16 -30.37
C PHE A 486 9.71 17.41 -29.04
N MET A 487 9.42 18.11 -27.94
CA MET A 487 9.38 17.55 -26.61
C MET A 487 8.29 18.23 -25.77
N THR A 488 7.72 17.50 -24.82
CA THR A 488 6.67 18.00 -23.93
C THR A 488 6.71 17.32 -22.58
N TRP A 489 6.19 17.99 -21.56
CA TRP A 489 5.93 17.42 -20.24
C TRP A 489 4.54 16.79 -20.15
N ASP A 490 3.65 17.12 -21.10
CA ASP A 490 2.28 16.64 -21.13
C ASP A 490 2.24 15.23 -21.70
N THR A 491 1.40 14.37 -21.12
CA THR A 491 1.34 12.95 -21.46
C THR A 491 0.64 12.74 -22.81
N PRO A 492 1.31 12.17 -23.83
CA PRO A 492 0.66 11.77 -25.06
C PRO A 492 -0.34 10.64 -24.78
N LEU A 493 -1.52 10.73 -25.39
CA LEU A 493 -2.56 9.70 -25.33
C LEU A 493 -2.57 8.90 -26.65
N GLU A 494 -3.14 7.71 -26.63
CA GLU A 494 -3.40 6.92 -27.83
C GLU A 494 -4.55 7.51 -28.65
N ASP A 495 -5.40 8.31 -27.99
CA ASP A 495 -6.56 8.98 -28.58
C ASP A 495 -6.15 9.96 -29.67
N LYS A 496 -6.91 9.95 -30.74
CA LYS A 496 -6.77 10.89 -31.86
C LYS A 496 -7.73 12.08 -31.71
N CYS A 497 -7.26 13.24 -32.04
CA CYS A 497 -8.07 14.46 -32.07
C CYS A 497 -9.22 14.32 -33.08
N PRO A 498 -10.49 14.48 -32.67
CA PRO A 498 -11.64 14.36 -33.58
C PRO A 498 -11.66 15.46 -34.65
N LYS A 499 -10.96 16.59 -34.42
CA LYS A 499 -10.93 17.70 -35.36
C LYS A 499 -9.86 17.55 -36.45
N CYS A 500 -8.69 16.93 -36.15
CA CYS A 500 -7.57 16.88 -37.07
C CYS A 500 -6.81 15.55 -37.13
N GLY A 501 -7.23 14.52 -36.39
CA GLY A 501 -6.60 13.20 -36.37
C GLY A 501 -5.26 13.08 -35.66
N SER A 502 -4.68 14.19 -35.13
CA SER A 502 -3.40 14.16 -34.40
C SER A 502 -3.56 13.64 -32.98
N THR A 503 -2.45 13.19 -32.37
CA THR A 503 -2.39 12.74 -30.97
C THR A 503 -2.90 13.81 -30.00
N LEU A 504 -3.66 13.40 -29.01
CA LEU A 504 -4.10 14.23 -27.90
C LEU A 504 -3.09 14.16 -26.75
N PHE A 505 -2.99 15.25 -25.99
CA PHE A 505 -2.08 15.37 -24.84
C PHE A 505 -2.82 15.76 -23.58
N LYS A 506 -2.52 15.07 -22.47
CA LYS A 506 -3.04 15.39 -21.15
C LYS A 506 -2.10 16.35 -20.42
N LYS A 507 -2.60 17.51 -20.04
CA LYS A 507 -1.81 18.59 -19.44
C LYS A 507 -1.36 18.25 -18.02
N VAL A 508 -0.06 18.42 -17.73
CA VAL A 508 0.51 18.22 -16.39
C VAL A 508 0.17 19.42 -15.50
N GLY A 509 -0.37 19.17 -14.29
CA GLY A 509 -0.60 20.20 -13.26
C GLY A 509 -1.89 21.03 -13.36
N LYS A 510 -2.65 20.94 -14.44
CA LYS A 510 -4.03 21.47 -14.53
C LYS A 510 -5.01 20.30 -14.57
N GLN A 511 -5.88 20.23 -13.56
CA GLN A 511 -6.85 19.13 -13.45
C GLN A 511 -7.60 18.95 -14.76
N GLY A 512 -7.40 17.76 -15.34
CA GLY A 512 -8.32 17.19 -16.29
C GLY A 512 -8.45 17.91 -17.65
N GLN A 513 -7.41 18.52 -18.20
CA GLN A 513 -7.46 19.09 -19.54
C GLN A 513 -6.69 18.23 -20.55
N VAL A 514 -7.39 17.77 -21.60
CA VAL A 514 -6.81 17.10 -22.75
C VAL A 514 -6.90 18.04 -23.97
N TYR A 515 -5.81 18.19 -24.70
CA TYR A 515 -5.73 19.11 -25.82
C TYR A 515 -4.98 18.52 -27.01
N CYS A 516 -5.18 19.09 -28.19
CA CYS A 516 -4.43 18.78 -29.40
C CYS A 516 -3.24 19.75 -29.54
N ALA A 517 -2.03 19.19 -29.62
CA ALA A 517 -0.79 19.98 -29.76
C ALA A 517 -0.45 20.34 -31.21
N LYS A 518 -1.27 20.00 -32.19
CA LYS A 518 -1.06 20.40 -33.60
C LYS A 518 -1.38 21.86 -33.77
N ASP A 519 -0.44 22.59 -34.36
CA ASP A 519 -0.59 24.03 -34.63
C ASP A 519 -1.88 24.34 -35.39
N GLY A 520 -2.63 25.33 -34.90
CA GLY A 520 -3.87 25.79 -35.50
C GLY A 520 -5.11 24.95 -35.22
N CYS A 521 -5.01 23.79 -34.50
CA CYS A 521 -6.15 22.93 -34.24
C CYS A 521 -7.09 23.46 -33.15
N GLY A 522 -6.53 23.89 -32.00
CA GLY A 522 -7.26 24.49 -30.89
C GLY A 522 -8.29 23.57 -30.18
N TYR A 523 -8.25 22.24 -30.39
CA TYR A 523 -9.16 21.30 -29.74
C TYR A 523 -8.76 21.07 -28.28
N VAL A 524 -9.74 21.18 -27.36
CA VAL A 524 -9.59 20.96 -25.93
C VAL A 524 -10.83 20.25 -25.39
N ARG A 525 -10.66 19.28 -24.47
CA ARG A 525 -11.74 18.62 -23.73
C ARG A 525 -11.36 18.39 -22.25
N PRO A 526 -12.33 18.19 -21.35
CA PRO A 526 -12.06 17.68 -20.00
C PRO A 526 -11.50 16.25 -20.04
N ALA A 527 -10.69 15.85 -19.05
CA ALA A 527 -10.14 14.48 -18.99
C ALA A 527 -11.14 13.44 -18.44
N ASP A 528 -12.25 13.85 -17.83
CA ASP A 528 -13.23 12.94 -17.22
C ASP A 528 -14.15 12.22 -18.25
N GLU A 529 -14.05 12.57 -19.52
CA GLU A 529 -14.78 11.86 -20.59
C GLU A 529 -14.19 10.47 -20.91
N ASP A 530 -12.95 10.19 -20.49
CA ASP A 530 -12.28 8.89 -20.74
C ASP A 530 -12.92 7.71 -19.97
N LYS A 531 -13.66 7.98 -18.87
CA LYS A 531 -14.30 6.95 -18.03
C LYS A 531 -15.65 6.44 -18.54
N LYS A 532 -16.19 6.98 -19.63
CA LYS A 532 -17.51 6.58 -20.16
C LYS A 532 -17.45 5.54 -21.27
N ASN A 533 -16.27 5.20 -21.80
CA ASN A 533 -16.11 4.25 -22.91
C ASN A 533 -15.50 2.90 -22.50
N GLU A 534 -15.32 2.63 -21.21
CA GLU A 534 -14.86 1.33 -20.68
C GLU A 534 -15.96 0.62 -19.86
N ASN A 535 -17.22 0.67 -20.32
CA ASN A 535 -18.30 -0.19 -19.82
C ASN A 535 -18.86 -1.02 -20.97
#